data_622434ac19dbcda1827765c433fda22b
#
_entry.id   622434ac19dbcda1827765c433fda22b
#
_cell.length_a   1.000
_cell.length_b   1.000
_cell.length_c   1.000
_cell.angle_alpha   90.00
_cell.angle_beta   90.00
_cell.angle_gamma   90.00
#
_symmetry.space_group_name_H-M   'P 1'
#
loop_
_entity.id
_entity.type
_entity.pdbx_description
1 polymer ?
#
loop_
_entity_poly.entity_id
_entity_poly.type
_entity_poly.pdbx_seq_one_letter_code
_entity_poly.pdbx_strand_id
1 'polypeptide(L)'
;MAASLDGLVDELRDAARELDAAVWRSGLQGRFTSTYRTRAEQERLYRAYISGRHAFPVAPPGSSAHEYGEAFDYLVSPAEYQQDVGETWVSWGGEWGGIPDMVHFELPGASSRAKQAGENLIQELARKYNALPWWATIFAPLGLTNRPAEPAPILGQGVSYICRTTGYFC
;
A
#
# COMPACT_ATOMS: atom_id res chain seq x y z
N MET A 1 18.92 -10.35 -3.76
CA MET A 1 18.85 -9.68 -5.07
C MET A 1 18.20 -8.32 -4.85
N ALA A 2 18.62 -7.26 -5.56
CA ALA A 2 17.94 -5.98 -5.54
C ALA A 2 16.60 -6.08 -6.27
N ALA A 3 15.59 -5.28 -5.87
CA ALA A 3 14.32 -5.22 -6.58
C ALA A 3 14.49 -4.52 -7.94
N SER A 4 13.72 -4.96 -8.96
CA SER A 4 13.74 -4.32 -10.29
C SER A 4 13.03 -2.98 -10.26
N LEU A 5 13.53 -2.01 -11.00
CA LEU A 5 12.89 -0.69 -11.18
C LEU A 5 11.86 -0.66 -12.32
N ASP A 6 11.70 -1.76 -13.09
CA ASP A 6 10.90 -1.78 -14.33
C ASP A 6 9.41 -1.51 -14.11
N GLY A 7 8.89 -1.77 -12.92
CA GLY A 7 7.49 -1.51 -12.58
C GLY A 7 7.21 -0.10 -12.05
N LEU A 8 8.24 0.74 -11.89
CA LEU A 8 8.05 2.13 -11.47
C LEU A 8 7.62 2.99 -12.66
N VAL A 9 6.84 4.05 -12.39
CA VAL A 9 6.58 5.09 -13.39
C VAL A 9 7.89 5.74 -13.82
N ASP A 10 7.96 6.22 -15.06
CA ASP A 10 9.23 6.66 -15.67
C ASP A 10 9.93 7.73 -14.84
N GLU A 11 9.19 8.74 -14.37
CA GLU A 11 9.71 9.83 -13.54
C GLU A 11 10.36 9.29 -12.25
N LEU A 12 9.68 8.41 -11.53
CA LEU A 12 10.21 7.84 -10.29
C LEU A 12 11.41 6.93 -10.56
N ARG A 13 11.34 6.16 -11.64
CA ARG A 13 12.43 5.24 -12.02
C ARG A 13 13.73 6.00 -12.29
N ASP A 14 13.65 7.11 -13.01
CA ASP A 14 14.81 7.92 -13.36
C ASP A 14 15.36 8.65 -12.13
N ALA A 15 14.50 9.20 -11.27
CA ALA A 15 14.90 9.81 -10.00
C ALA A 15 15.51 8.77 -9.04
N ALA A 16 14.96 7.55 -8.96
CA ALA A 16 15.50 6.48 -8.14
C ALA A 16 16.90 6.04 -8.60
N ARG A 17 17.14 5.99 -9.92
CA ARG A 17 18.48 5.71 -10.47
C ARG A 17 19.49 6.81 -10.10
N GLU A 18 19.07 8.08 -10.19
CA GLU A 18 19.93 9.19 -9.82
C GLU A 18 20.24 9.19 -8.31
N LEU A 19 19.26 8.86 -7.45
CA LEU A 19 19.49 8.69 -6.02
C LEU A 19 20.52 7.58 -5.74
N ASP A 20 20.35 6.41 -6.35
CA ASP A 20 21.29 5.29 -6.19
C ASP A 20 22.69 5.69 -6.66
N ALA A 21 22.80 6.36 -7.81
CA ALA A 21 24.07 6.86 -8.32
C ALA A 21 24.71 7.91 -7.39
N ALA A 22 23.92 8.81 -6.78
CA ALA A 22 24.41 9.79 -5.80
C ALA A 22 24.94 9.11 -4.53
N VAL A 23 24.21 8.11 -4.03
CA VAL A 23 24.61 7.29 -2.87
C VAL A 23 25.96 6.61 -3.16
N TRP A 24 26.11 5.95 -4.32
CA TRP A 24 27.37 5.32 -4.70
C TRP A 24 28.52 6.30 -4.89
N ARG A 25 28.27 7.47 -5.49
CA ARG A 25 29.28 8.55 -5.62
C ARG A 25 29.78 9.07 -4.26
N SER A 26 28.92 9.00 -3.23
CA SER A 26 29.26 9.37 -1.84
C SER A 26 30.02 8.27 -1.09
N GLY A 27 30.37 7.16 -1.75
CA GLY A 27 31.08 6.04 -1.13
C GLY A 27 30.19 5.13 -0.27
N LEU A 28 28.87 5.34 -0.31
CA LEU A 28 27.90 4.51 0.38
C LEU A 28 27.40 3.37 -0.52
N GLN A 29 26.75 2.38 0.06
CA GLN A 29 26.10 1.29 -0.69
C GLN A 29 24.59 1.39 -0.54
N GLY A 30 23.90 1.39 -1.67
CA GLY A 30 22.44 1.43 -1.73
C GLY A 30 21.84 0.13 -2.24
N ARG A 31 20.60 -0.15 -1.85
CA ARG A 31 19.86 -1.33 -2.33
C ARG A 31 18.36 -1.10 -2.30
N PHE A 32 17.72 -1.24 -3.45
CA PHE A 32 16.26 -1.33 -3.54
C PHE A 32 15.78 -2.66 -2.94
N THR A 33 14.87 -2.60 -1.97
CA THR A 33 14.31 -3.77 -1.28
C THR A 33 12.90 -4.08 -1.73
N SER A 34 12.14 -3.07 -2.14
CA SER A 34 10.82 -3.18 -2.76
C SER A 34 10.64 -2.05 -3.77
N THR A 35 9.85 -2.29 -4.81
CA THR A 35 9.53 -1.30 -5.84
C THR A 35 8.04 -1.44 -6.19
N TYR A 36 7.70 -1.62 -7.49
CA TYR A 36 6.34 -1.97 -7.87
C TYR A 36 5.88 -3.26 -7.17
N ARG A 37 4.64 -3.26 -6.73
CA ARG A 37 4.01 -4.39 -6.06
C ARG A 37 2.65 -4.65 -6.69
N THR A 38 2.42 -5.88 -7.14
CA THR A 38 1.09 -6.26 -7.64
C THR A 38 0.06 -6.23 -6.52
N ARG A 39 -1.21 -6.05 -6.89
CA ARG A 39 -2.32 -6.11 -5.93
C ARG A 39 -2.34 -7.41 -5.14
N ALA A 40 -2.04 -8.55 -5.78
CA ALA A 40 -1.99 -9.85 -5.11
C ALA A 40 -0.88 -9.93 -4.05
N GLU A 41 0.27 -9.31 -4.31
CA GLU A 41 1.36 -9.22 -3.34
C GLU A 41 1.00 -8.29 -2.19
N GLN A 42 0.38 -7.14 -2.48
CA GLN A 42 -0.11 -6.22 -1.45
C GLN A 42 -1.16 -6.89 -0.56
N GLU A 43 -2.09 -7.65 -1.13
CA GLU A 43 -3.09 -8.41 -0.37
C GLU A 43 -2.43 -9.46 0.54
N ARG A 44 -1.42 -10.17 0.05
CA ARG A 44 -0.67 -11.15 0.86
C ARG A 44 0.03 -10.49 2.04
N LEU A 45 0.68 -9.34 1.81
CA LEU A 45 1.35 -8.56 2.86
C LEU A 45 0.34 -8.02 3.88
N TYR A 46 -0.77 -7.45 3.40
CA TYR A 46 -1.83 -6.94 4.27
C TYR A 46 -2.44 -8.04 5.14
N ARG A 47 -2.72 -9.22 4.58
CA ARG A 47 -3.18 -10.39 5.35
C ARG A 47 -2.15 -10.84 6.40
N ALA A 48 -0.86 -10.78 6.09
CA ALA A 48 0.19 -11.07 7.05
C ALA A 48 0.20 -10.04 8.19
N TYR A 49 0.04 -8.75 7.87
CA TYR A 49 -0.03 -7.68 8.85
C TYR A 49 -1.24 -7.82 9.79
N ILE A 50 -2.46 -7.94 9.26
CA ILE A 50 -3.68 -8.06 10.10
C ILE A 50 -3.71 -9.36 10.93
N SER A 51 -2.95 -10.38 10.55
CA SER A 51 -2.80 -11.63 11.31
C SER A 51 -1.61 -11.59 12.31
N GLY A 52 -0.94 -10.44 12.47
CA GLY A 52 0.18 -10.28 13.40
C GLY A 52 1.49 -10.96 12.95
N ARG A 53 1.57 -11.45 11.70
CA ARG A 53 2.77 -12.10 11.14
C ARG A 53 3.72 -11.11 10.44
N HIS A 54 3.33 -9.84 10.33
CA HIS A 54 4.14 -8.76 9.79
C HIS A 54 4.17 -7.62 10.81
N ALA A 55 5.37 -7.18 11.18
CA ALA A 55 5.57 -6.25 12.31
C ALA A 55 5.21 -4.80 11.96
N PHE A 56 5.32 -4.42 10.69
CA PHE A 56 5.11 -3.04 10.24
C PHE A 56 3.71 -2.86 9.65
N PRO A 57 3.12 -1.65 9.76
CA PRO A 57 1.86 -1.31 9.11
C PRO A 57 1.94 -1.54 7.60
N VAL A 58 0.87 -2.09 7.04
CA VAL A 58 0.74 -2.35 5.60
C VAL A 58 -0.57 -1.74 5.13
N ALA A 59 -0.54 -0.94 4.08
CA ALA A 59 -1.73 -0.36 3.48
C ALA A 59 -2.66 -1.45 2.90
N PRO A 60 -3.99 -1.27 2.96
CA PRO A 60 -4.92 -2.17 2.30
C PRO A 60 -4.65 -2.29 0.80
N PRO A 61 -5.01 -3.43 0.16
CA PRO A 61 -4.90 -3.58 -1.28
C PRO A 61 -5.64 -2.47 -2.03
N GLY A 62 -4.99 -1.86 -3.00
CA GLY A 62 -5.48 -0.71 -3.76
C GLY A 62 -5.17 0.65 -3.14
N SER A 63 -4.52 0.69 -1.97
CA SER A 63 -4.21 1.93 -1.24
C SER A 63 -2.71 2.14 -1.00
N SER A 64 -1.86 1.35 -1.65
CA SER A 64 -0.40 1.47 -1.52
C SER A 64 0.20 2.14 -2.75
N ALA A 65 1.04 3.16 -2.57
CA ALA A 65 1.76 3.81 -3.67
C ALA A 65 2.63 2.83 -4.48
N HIS A 66 3.12 1.76 -3.87
CA HIS A 66 3.83 0.68 -4.57
C HIS A 66 2.98 -0.01 -5.64
N GLU A 67 1.65 -0.12 -5.46
CA GLU A 67 0.77 -0.75 -6.45
C GLU A 67 0.59 0.11 -7.72
N TYR A 68 0.93 1.38 -7.65
CA TYR A 68 0.87 2.33 -8.77
C TYR A 68 2.24 2.63 -9.37
N GLY A 69 3.30 1.98 -8.85
CA GLY A 69 4.68 2.25 -9.27
C GLY A 69 5.19 3.62 -8.85
N GLU A 70 4.57 4.25 -7.85
CA GLU A 70 4.87 5.60 -7.38
C GLU A 70 5.70 5.61 -6.07
N ALA A 71 6.15 4.44 -5.59
CA ALA A 71 7.00 4.29 -4.41
C ALA A 71 8.03 3.18 -4.56
N PHE A 72 9.12 3.30 -3.81
CA PHE A 72 10.14 2.27 -3.63
C PHE A 72 10.68 2.27 -2.20
N ASP A 73 11.16 1.11 -1.75
CA ASP A 73 11.88 0.97 -0.49
C ASP A 73 13.37 0.82 -0.78
N TYR A 74 14.19 1.63 -0.10
CA TYR A 74 15.62 1.72 -0.33
C TYR A 74 16.41 1.71 0.98
N LEU A 75 17.38 0.84 1.06
CA LEU A 75 18.30 0.72 2.20
C LEU A 75 19.69 1.24 1.83
N VAL A 76 20.30 1.91 2.78
CA VAL A 76 21.67 2.43 2.67
C VAL A 76 22.57 1.75 3.70
N SER A 77 23.82 1.53 3.33
CA SER A 77 24.85 1.03 4.24
C SER A 77 26.08 1.95 4.16
N PRO A 78 26.61 2.40 5.30
CA PRO A 78 26.16 2.15 6.68
C PRO A 78 24.77 2.76 6.99
N ALA A 79 24.01 2.15 7.90
CA ALA A 79 22.61 2.52 8.16
C ALA A 79 22.44 3.91 8.81
N GLU A 80 23.47 4.45 9.45
CA GLU A 80 23.44 5.81 10.02
C GLU A 80 23.20 6.91 8.98
N TYR A 81 23.45 6.66 7.70
CA TYR A 81 23.20 7.60 6.60
C TYR A 81 21.80 7.50 5.99
N GLN A 82 20.95 6.61 6.51
CA GLN A 82 19.58 6.42 5.96
C GLN A 82 18.75 7.71 6.03
N GLN A 83 18.86 8.46 7.12
CA GLN A 83 18.17 9.73 7.28
C GLN A 83 18.69 10.78 6.28
N ASP A 84 20.00 10.92 6.11
CA ASP A 84 20.60 11.89 5.19
C ASP A 84 20.15 11.65 3.75
N VAL A 85 20.01 10.38 3.36
CA VAL A 85 19.49 9.99 2.04
C VAL A 85 18.00 10.31 1.91
N GLY A 86 17.21 10.09 2.97
CA GLY A 86 15.80 10.50 3.00
C GLY A 86 15.62 12.01 2.88
N GLU A 87 16.41 12.80 3.60
CA GLU A 87 16.42 14.26 3.53
C GLU A 87 16.88 14.76 2.16
N THR A 88 17.87 14.09 1.55
CA THR A 88 18.29 14.37 0.18
C THR A 88 17.15 14.18 -0.81
N TRP A 89 16.40 13.07 -0.70
CA TRP A 89 15.23 12.80 -1.52
C TRP A 89 14.18 13.90 -1.41
N VAL A 90 13.89 14.34 -0.17
CA VAL A 90 12.96 15.45 0.09
C VAL A 90 13.47 16.76 -0.55
N SER A 91 14.76 17.03 -0.48
CA SER A 91 15.37 18.22 -1.12
C SER A 91 15.23 18.23 -2.65
N TRP A 92 15.08 17.05 -3.26
CA TRP A 92 14.82 16.88 -4.70
C TRP A 92 13.32 16.96 -5.05
N GLY A 93 12.45 17.15 -4.04
CA GLY A 93 11.01 17.30 -4.22
C GLY A 93 10.22 16.00 -4.06
N GLY A 94 10.84 14.89 -3.63
CA GLY A 94 10.16 13.65 -3.29
C GLY A 94 9.55 13.67 -1.89
N GLU A 95 8.78 12.66 -1.56
CA GLU A 95 8.32 12.39 -0.19
C GLU A 95 9.01 11.17 0.40
N TRP A 96 9.34 11.24 1.68
CA TRP A 96 10.03 10.20 2.43
C TRP A 96 9.24 9.82 3.67
N GLY A 97 9.17 8.53 4.03
CA GLY A 97 8.41 8.04 5.18
C GLY A 97 8.90 8.51 6.55
N GLY A 98 10.07 9.16 6.60
CA GLY A 98 10.63 9.67 7.84
C GLY A 98 11.03 8.57 8.83
N ILE A 99 11.23 8.95 10.09
CA ILE A 99 11.67 8.01 11.15
C ILE A 99 10.77 6.78 11.30
N PRO A 100 9.42 6.87 11.18
CA PRO A 100 8.56 5.68 11.27
C PRO A 100 8.75 4.67 10.15
N ASP A 101 9.17 5.13 8.95
CA ASP A 101 9.37 4.28 7.77
C ASP A 101 10.54 4.79 6.92
N MET A 102 11.73 4.72 7.50
CA MET A 102 12.96 5.30 6.93
C MET A 102 13.34 4.74 5.56
N VAL A 103 12.80 3.59 5.18
CA VAL A 103 13.13 2.95 3.90
C VAL A 103 12.21 3.37 2.78
N HIS A 104 11.06 3.98 3.07
CA HIS A 104 10.02 4.33 2.11
C HIS A 104 10.27 5.68 1.44
N PHE A 105 10.30 5.68 0.11
CA PHE A 105 10.50 6.83 -0.76
C PHE A 105 9.42 6.86 -1.83
N GLU A 106 8.81 8.02 -2.07
CA GLU A 106 7.72 8.12 -3.05
C GLU A 106 7.69 9.46 -3.78
N LEU A 107 6.91 9.52 -4.85
CA LEU A 107 6.57 10.78 -5.52
C LEU A 107 5.67 11.64 -4.63
N PRO A 108 5.70 12.98 -4.78
CA PRO A 108 4.86 13.89 -4.02
C PRO A 108 3.39 13.52 -4.11
N GLY A 109 2.74 13.30 -2.96
CA GLY A 109 1.33 12.95 -2.86
C GLY A 109 0.94 11.54 -3.31
N ALA A 110 1.90 10.65 -3.56
CA ALA A 110 1.64 9.29 -4.05
C ALA A 110 0.78 8.48 -3.06
N SER A 111 1.13 8.47 -1.79
CA SER A 111 0.34 7.82 -0.74
C SER A 111 -1.09 8.36 -0.64
N SER A 112 -1.27 9.69 -0.78
CA SER A 112 -2.59 10.31 -0.76
C SER A 112 -3.42 9.90 -1.97
N ARG A 113 -2.84 9.86 -3.18
CA ARG A 113 -3.51 9.39 -4.40
C ARG A 113 -3.87 7.91 -4.31
N ALA A 114 -2.97 7.07 -3.82
CA ALA A 114 -3.20 5.65 -3.64
C ALA A 114 -4.33 5.38 -2.63
N LYS A 115 -4.35 6.10 -1.50
CA LYS A 115 -5.42 6.01 -0.51
C LYS A 115 -6.76 6.40 -1.12
N GLN A 116 -6.85 7.52 -1.83
CA GLN A 116 -8.08 7.95 -2.50
C GLN A 116 -8.55 6.93 -3.55
N ALA A 117 -7.64 6.34 -4.31
CA ALA A 117 -7.97 5.28 -5.27
C ALA A 117 -8.55 4.05 -4.58
N GLY A 118 -7.99 3.63 -3.44
CA GLY A 118 -8.52 2.54 -2.63
C GLY A 118 -9.91 2.83 -2.08
N GLU A 119 -10.15 4.04 -1.56
CA GLU A 119 -11.47 4.48 -1.08
C GLU A 119 -12.51 4.48 -2.22
N ASN A 120 -12.16 5.00 -3.39
CA ASN A 120 -13.02 5.01 -4.58
C ASN A 120 -13.39 3.58 -4.99
N LEU A 121 -12.42 2.67 -4.99
CA LEU A 121 -12.66 1.25 -5.30
C LEU A 121 -13.63 0.61 -4.30
N ILE A 122 -13.46 0.87 -3.00
CA ILE A 122 -14.37 0.35 -1.96
C ILE A 122 -15.78 0.90 -2.19
N GLN A 123 -15.93 2.19 -2.49
CA GLN A 123 -17.23 2.80 -2.79
C GLN A 123 -17.87 2.21 -4.04
N GLU A 124 -17.09 1.98 -5.10
CA GLU A 124 -17.59 1.36 -6.33
C GLU A 124 -18.07 -0.06 -6.07
N LEU A 125 -17.28 -0.87 -5.37
CA LEU A 125 -17.65 -2.21 -4.95
C LEU A 125 -18.93 -2.20 -4.08
N ALA A 126 -19.00 -1.29 -3.10
CA ALA A 126 -20.19 -1.13 -2.25
C ALA A 126 -21.42 -0.80 -3.09
N ARG A 127 -21.35 0.12 -4.06
CA ARG A 127 -22.46 0.43 -4.97
C ARG A 127 -22.85 -0.79 -5.80
N LYS A 128 -21.88 -1.50 -6.34
CA LYS A 128 -22.09 -2.70 -7.15
C LYS A 128 -22.73 -3.84 -6.35
N TYR A 129 -22.27 -4.06 -5.12
CA TYR A 129 -22.78 -5.13 -4.27
C TYR A 129 -24.04 -4.75 -3.49
N ASN A 130 -24.25 -3.46 -3.16
CA ASN A 130 -25.54 -2.99 -2.61
C ASN A 130 -26.69 -3.06 -3.62
N ALA A 131 -26.39 -3.13 -4.92
CA ALA A 131 -27.38 -3.46 -5.95
C ALA A 131 -27.75 -4.96 -5.96
N LEU A 132 -26.96 -5.81 -5.30
CA LEU A 132 -27.27 -7.22 -5.09
C LEU A 132 -27.91 -7.42 -3.71
N PRO A 133 -28.90 -8.29 -3.56
CA PRO A 133 -29.42 -8.67 -2.24
C PRO A 133 -28.27 -9.16 -1.37
N TRP A 134 -28.24 -8.80 -0.09
CA TRP A 134 -27.16 -9.12 0.86
C TRP A 134 -26.75 -10.61 0.85
N TRP A 135 -27.68 -11.51 0.65
CA TRP A 135 -27.43 -12.95 0.56
C TRP A 135 -26.62 -13.34 -0.69
N ALA A 136 -26.76 -12.61 -1.80
CA ALA A 136 -25.99 -12.86 -3.02
C ALA A 136 -24.50 -12.56 -2.82
N THR A 137 -24.15 -11.58 -2.00
CA THR A 137 -22.77 -11.24 -1.67
C THR A 137 -22.06 -12.34 -0.88
N ILE A 138 -22.80 -13.05 -0.03
CA ILE A 138 -22.26 -14.12 0.83
C ILE A 138 -22.28 -15.48 0.11
N PHE A 139 -23.35 -15.77 -0.61
CA PHE A 139 -23.62 -17.13 -1.11
C PHE A 139 -23.30 -17.33 -2.59
N ALA A 140 -23.28 -16.27 -3.41
CA ALA A 140 -22.90 -16.38 -4.82
C ALA A 140 -21.47 -16.90 -5.04
N PRO A 141 -20.45 -16.49 -4.27
CA PRO A 141 -19.11 -17.05 -4.38
C PRO A 141 -19.03 -18.54 -4.00
N LEU A 142 -20.02 -19.05 -3.28
CA LEU A 142 -20.14 -20.46 -2.86
C LEU A 142 -21.00 -21.29 -3.82
N GLY A 143 -21.46 -20.72 -4.95
CA GLY A 143 -22.34 -21.39 -5.91
C GLY A 143 -23.77 -21.62 -5.40
N LEU A 144 -24.16 -20.99 -4.29
CA LEU A 144 -25.50 -21.10 -3.70
C LEU A 144 -26.40 -20.00 -4.25
N THR A 145 -27.31 -20.34 -5.15
CA THR A 145 -28.17 -19.39 -5.87
C THR A 145 -29.54 -19.14 -5.22
N ASN A 146 -29.88 -19.88 -4.15
CA ASN A 146 -31.16 -19.75 -3.47
C ASN A 146 -31.07 -18.87 -2.24
N ARG A 147 -32.05 -17.94 -2.11
CA ARG A 147 -32.18 -17.08 -0.93
C ARG A 147 -32.35 -17.93 0.33
N PRO A 148 -31.47 -17.83 1.35
CA PRO A 148 -31.77 -18.42 2.65
C PRO A 148 -32.94 -17.69 3.31
N ALA A 149 -33.71 -18.39 4.16
CA ALA A 149 -34.76 -17.76 4.96
C ALA A 149 -34.19 -16.58 5.77
N GLU A 150 -34.88 -15.43 5.73
CA GLU A 150 -34.34 -14.16 6.27
C GLU A 150 -33.92 -14.25 7.73
N PRO A 151 -32.68 -13.97 8.06
CA PRO A 151 -32.32 -13.40 9.36
C PRO A 151 -32.51 -11.88 9.33
N ALA A 152 -32.90 -11.31 10.45
CA ALA A 152 -33.13 -9.88 10.63
C ALA A 152 -31.94 -9.00 10.15
N PRO A 153 -32.17 -7.74 9.75
CA PRO A 153 -31.19 -6.89 9.09
C PRO A 153 -29.99 -6.57 9.97
N ILE A 154 -28.83 -7.09 9.63
CA ILE A 154 -27.54 -6.79 10.28
C ILE A 154 -26.87 -5.57 9.62
N LEU A 155 -27.52 -4.87 8.70
CA LEU A 155 -26.94 -3.80 7.89
C LEU A 155 -26.63 -2.48 8.65
N GLY A 156 -26.95 -2.40 9.95
CA GLY A 156 -26.59 -1.23 10.78
C GLY A 156 -25.27 -1.36 11.57
N GLN A 157 -24.64 -2.53 11.60
CA GLN A 157 -23.50 -2.78 12.49
C GLN A 157 -22.17 -3.11 11.77
N GLY A 158 -22.18 -3.44 10.50
CA GLY A 158 -20.97 -3.89 9.77
C GLY A 158 -19.90 -2.80 9.62
N VAL A 159 -20.29 -1.56 9.39
CA VAL A 159 -19.38 -0.42 9.26
C VAL A 159 -18.81 0.00 10.62
N SER A 160 -19.61 -0.09 11.68
CA SER A 160 -19.17 0.14 13.07
C SER A 160 -18.16 -0.90 13.58
N TYR A 161 -18.19 -2.12 13.05
CA TYR A 161 -17.30 -3.18 13.52
C TYR A 161 -15.87 -3.02 13.01
N ILE A 162 -15.72 -2.53 11.78
CA ILE A 162 -14.40 -2.25 11.21
C ILE A 162 -13.75 -1.06 11.90
N CYS A 163 -14.53 -0.01 12.22
CA CYS A 163 -14.02 1.15 12.97
C CYS A 163 -13.58 0.81 14.41
N ARG A 164 -14.23 -0.14 15.09
CA ARG A 164 -13.93 -0.46 16.49
C ARG A 164 -12.74 -1.39 16.68
N THR A 165 -12.42 -2.23 15.71
CA THR A 165 -11.36 -3.23 15.85
C THR A 165 -10.02 -2.84 15.25
N THR A 166 -9.97 -1.90 14.31
CA THR A 166 -8.73 -1.55 13.62
C THR A 166 -8.24 -0.13 13.83
N GLY A 167 -9.05 0.79 14.39
CA GLY A 167 -8.65 2.18 14.68
C GLY A 167 -8.25 3.03 13.47
N TYR A 168 -8.47 2.53 12.24
CA TYR A 168 -7.89 3.10 11.02
C TYR A 168 -8.90 3.76 10.06
N PHE A 169 -10.20 3.84 10.43
CA PHE A 169 -11.19 4.53 9.59
C PHE A 169 -12.23 5.24 10.48
N CYS A 170 -11.88 6.40 10.97
CA CYS A 170 -12.81 7.45 11.39
C CYS A 170 -12.31 8.77 10.87
#